data_34eb3d62bac4559247a7dc08925fa3c3
#
_entry.id   34eb3d62bac4559247a7dc08925fa3c3
#
_cell.length_a   1.000
_cell.length_b   1.000
_cell.length_c   1.000
_cell.angle_alpha   90.00
_cell.angle_beta   90.00
_cell.angle_gamma   90.00
#
_symmetry.space_group_name_H-M   'P 1'
#
loop_
_entity.id
_entity.type
_entity.pdbx_description
1 polymer ?
#
loop_
_entity_poly.entity_id
_entity_poly.type
_entity_poly.pdbx_seq_one_letter_code
_entity_poly.pdbx_strand_id
1 'polypeptide(L)'
;FISAGCGIAIAAAVFMAMKEKKSDTLGNFYSFFVRSCTRILLPLAFTVAVILSFNGTPMTFNGKDTITTLEGQTQNVSRGPVAAFVAIKQLGTNGGGFYGPNSANPMENPNYLTNIVESASIILIPIALIFALGYVLKRKKLSWTIYGVMTLGFLLLLIPSVLSEMHGSPAIDKMGIAQGMGNMEGKEIRFGAAASGFW
;
A
#
# COMPACT_ATOMS: atom_id res chain seq x y z
N PHE A 1 10.86 5.33 -2.40
CA PHE A 1 10.83 6.67 -3.05
C PHE A 1 11.36 6.67 -4.47
N ILE A 2 12.56 6.15 -4.69
CA ILE A 2 13.24 6.22 -6.00
C ILE A 2 12.41 5.54 -7.11
N SER A 3 11.95 4.32 -6.89
CA SER A 3 11.15 3.57 -7.88
C SER A 3 9.81 4.24 -8.16
N ALA A 4 9.10 4.69 -7.13
CA ALA A 4 7.84 5.43 -7.29
C ALA A 4 8.05 6.77 -8.00
N GLY A 5 9.09 7.51 -7.63
CA GLY A 5 9.46 8.76 -8.29
C GLY A 5 9.81 8.57 -9.77
N CYS A 6 10.56 7.51 -10.09
CA CYS A 6 10.83 7.11 -11.48
C CYS A 6 9.55 6.77 -12.24
N GLY A 7 8.66 5.98 -11.63
CA GLY A 7 7.38 5.62 -12.24
C GLY A 7 6.52 6.84 -12.57
N ILE A 8 6.39 7.79 -11.64
CA ILE A 8 5.66 9.05 -11.86
C ILE A 8 6.34 9.89 -12.95
N ALA A 9 7.68 9.95 -12.97
CA ALA A 9 8.43 10.72 -13.96
C ALA A 9 8.27 10.14 -15.37
N ILE A 10 8.30 8.82 -15.50
CA ILE A 10 8.07 8.13 -16.78
C ILE A 10 6.62 8.35 -17.22
N ALA A 11 5.63 8.19 -16.33
CA ALA A 11 4.24 8.46 -16.64
C ALA A 11 4.04 9.90 -17.13
N ALA A 12 4.66 10.88 -16.47
CA ALA A 12 4.61 12.28 -16.90
C ALA A 12 5.18 12.47 -18.31
N ALA A 13 6.33 11.85 -18.63
CA ALA A 13 6.92 11.90 -19.96
C ALA A 13 5.99 11.27 -21.03
N VAL A 14 5.39 10.12 -20.70
CA VAL A 14 4.42 9.46 -21.59
C VAL A 14 3.18 10.35 -21.82
N PHE A 15 2.65 10.98 -20.76
CA PHE A 15 1.51 11.88 -20.89
C PHE A 15 1.81 13.11 -21.77
N MET A 16 3.03 13.64 -21.66
CA MET A 16 3.50 14.72 -22.54
C MET A 16 3.61 14.24 -23.99
N ALA A 17 4.17 13.05 -24.23
CA ALA A 17 4.23 12.47 -25.57
C ALA A 17 2.85 12.26 -26.19
N MET A 18 1.86 11.82 -25.40
CA MET A 18 0.48 11.63 -25.87
C MET A 18 -0.24 12.97 -26.14
N LYS A 19 0.17 14.04 -25.46
CA LYS A 19 -0.43 15.36 -25.61
C LYS A 19 0.12 16.08 -26.85
N GLU A 20 1.43 16.02 -27.06
CA GLU A 20 2.12 16.78 -28.12
C GLU A 20 2.13 15.98 -29.43
N LYS A 21 1.61 16.58 -30.50
CA LYS A 21 1.60 15.94 -31.83
C LYS A 21 2.95 16.02 -32.54
N LYS A 22 3.72 17.05 -32.25
CA LYS A 22 5.06 17.29 -32.79
C LYS A 22 5.88 17.91 -31.67
N SER A 23 6.78 17.14 -31.09
CA SER A 23 7.72 17.61 -30.08
C SER A 23 9.04 16.88 -30.24
N ASP A 24 10.13 17.61 -30.25
CA ASP A 24 11.47 17.06 -30.29
C ASP A 24 11.94 16.54 -28.93
N THR A 25 11.20 16.87 -27.86
CA THR A 25 11.53 16.47 -26.48
C THR A 25 10.28 16.07 -25.69
N LEU A 26 10.42 15.10 -24.80
CA LEU A 26 9.37 14.62 -23.89
C LEU A 26 9.46 15.28 -22.50
N GLY A 27 10.12 16.42 -22.40
CA GLY A 27 10.42 17.09 -21.15
C GLY A 27 11.73 16.59 -20.53
N ASN A 28 11.96 16.96 -19.27
CA ASN A 28 13.19 16.58 -18.55
C ASN A 28 12.84 15.56 -17.46
N PHE A 29 13.25 14.31 -17.67
CA PHE A 29 13.04 13.21 -16.73
C PHE A 29 13.53 13.54 -15.31
N TYR A 30 14.72 14.06 -15.16
CA TYR A 30 15.29 14.37 -13.83
C TYR A 30 14.49 15.46 -13.11
N SER A 31 14.00 16.45 -13.84
CA SER A 31 13.12 17.48 -13.27
C SER A 31 11.79 16.88 -12.80
N PHE A 32 11.16 15.99 -13.57
CA PHE A 32 9.95 15.29 -13.16
C PHE A 32 10.22 14.40 -11.96
N PHE A 33 11.32 13.65 -11.97
CA PHE A 33 11.72 12.78 -10.86
C PHE A 33 11.89 13.54 -9.56
N VAL A 34 12.72 14.58 -9.53
CA VAL A 34 12.96 15.38 -8.32
C VAL A 34 11.67 16.02 -7.81
N ARG A 35 10.85 16.57 -8.71
CA ARG A 35 9.56 17.17 -8.33
C ARG A 35 8.59 16.13 -7.78
N SER A 36 8.53 14.95 -8.35
CA SER A 36 7.70 13.83 -7.86
C SER A 36 8.11 13.42 -6.46
N CYS A 37 9.40 13.24 -6.23
CA CYS A 37 9.92 12.87 -4.91
C CYS A 37 9.67 13.96 -3.86
N THR A 38 9.98 15.23 -4.19
CA THR A 38 9.97 16.32 -3.19
C THR A 38 8.60 16.95 -2.98
N ARG A 39 7.75 17.02 -4.02
CA ARG A 39 6.47 17.73 -3.95
C ARG A 39 5.26 16.83 -3.82
N ILE A 40 5.39 15.53 -4.14
CA ILE A 40 4.28 14.58 -4.07
C ILE A 40 4.59 13.53 -3.00
N LEU A 41 5.63 12.72 -3.21
CA LEU A 41 5.90 11.57 -2.35
C LEU A 41 6.30 11.97 -0.93
N LEU A 42 7.19 12.95 -0.78
CA LEU A 42 7.68 13.36 0.54
C LEU A 42 6.58 13.94 1.44
N PRO A 43 5.74 14.90 1.00
CA PRO A 43 4.64 15.42 1.82
C PRO A 43 3.61 14.34 2.16
N LEU A 44 3.25 13.46 1.21
CA LEU A 44 2.32 12.37 1.45
C LEU A 44 2.89 11.37 2.45
N ALA A 45 4.15 10.96 2.29
CA ALA A 45 4.80 10.03 3.22
C ALA A 45 4.91 10.60 4.62
N PHE A 46 5.20 11.90 4.76
CA PHE A 46 5.20 12.57 6.05
C PHE A 46 3.81 12.53 6.71
N THR A 47 2.77 12.86 5.95
CA THR A 47 1.38 12.82 6.46
C THR A 47 0.98 11.41 6.90
N VAL A 48 1.24 10.41 6.07
CA VAL A 48 0.93 9.00 6.40
C VAL A 48 1.74 8.54 7.62
N ALA A 49 3.04 8.85 7.68
CA ALA A 49 3.87 8.50 8.82
C ALA A 49 3.38 9.10 10.14
N VAL A 50 2.92 10.36 10.12
CA VAL A 50 2.32 11.03 11.28
C VAL A 50 1.05 10.29 11.71
N ILE A 51 0.15 9.96 10.78
CA ILE A 51 -1.09 9.23 11.09
C ILE A 51 -0.76 7.86 11.70
N LEU A 52 0.16 7.11 11.12
CA LEU A 52 0.58 5.80 11.61
C LEU A 52 1.20 5.90 13.01
N SER A 53 2.07 6.90 13.25
CA SER A 53 2.70 7.12 14.55
C SER A 53 1.67 7.40 15.65
N PHE A 54 0.66 8.23 15.39
CA PHE A 54 -0.42 8.49 16.34
C PHE A 54 -1.28 7.27 16.63
N ASN A 55 -1.28 6.28 15.72
CA ASN A 55 -2.04 5.03 15.86
C ASN A 55 -1.21 3.86 16.41
N GLY A 56 0.00 4.12 16.91
CA GLY A 56 0.80 3.14 17.63
C GLY A 56 1.91 2.47 16.83
N THR A 57 2.11 2.84 15.56
CA THR A 57 3.29 2.39 14.80
C THR A 57 4.54 3.08 15.35
N PRO A 58 5.60 2.35 15.74
CA PRO A 58 6.79 2.94 16.35
C PRO A 58 7.48 3.95 15.43
N MET A 59 7.85 5.09 16.00
CA MET A 59 8.69 6.11 15.36
C MET A 59 9.75 6.57 16.35
N THR A 60 10.84 5.85 16.44
CA THR A 60 11.90 6.08 17.41
C THR A 60 13.25 5.74 16.80
N PHE A 61 14.33 6.25 17.38
CA PHE A 61 15.70 5.86 17.06
C PHE A 61 16.28 4.88 18.07
N ASN A 62 15.49 4.41 19.06
CA ASN A 62 15.90 3.34 19.96
C ASN A 62 15.99 2.02 19.18
N GLY A 63 17.09 1.31 19.35
CA GLY A 63 17.36 0.09 18.56
C GLY A 63 16.56 -1.12 18.99
N LYS A 64 16.40 -1.33 20.30
CA LYS A 64 15.75 -2.53 20.88
C LYS A 64 15.10 -2.20 22.21
N ASP A 65 13.97 -2.85 22.49
CA ASP A 65 13.37 -2.96 23.81
C ASP A 65 13.42 -4.41 24.25
N THR A 66 13.80 -4.64 25.49
CA THR A 66 13.74 -5.97 26.11
C THR A 66 12.40 -6.12 26.81
N ILE A 67 11.62 -7.08 26.40
CA ILE A 67 10.33 -7.42 27.00
C ILE A 67 10.41 -8.81 27.62
N THR A 68 9.63 -9.02 28.67
CA THR A 68 9.44 -10.36 29.25
C THR A 68 8.13 -10.94 28.71
N THR A 69 8.20 -12.10 28.07
CA THR A 69 7.02 -12.79 27.58
C THR A 69 6.16 -13.33 28.71
N LEU A 70 4.92 -13.71 28.43
CA LEU A 70 4.02 -14.33 29.41
C LEU A 70 4.59 -15.63 30.00
N GLU A 71 5.48 -16.29 29.27
CA GLU A 71 6.19 -17.51 29.69
C GLU A 71 7.44 -17.21 30.53
N GLY A 72 7.72 -15.94 30.84
CA GLY A 72 8.86 -15.51 31.65
C GLY A 72 10.19 -15.42 30.89
N GLN A 73 10.20 -15.63 29.57
CA GLN A 73 11.41 -15.50 28.77
C GLN A 73 11.65 -14.05 28.36
N THR A 74 12.92 -13.64 28.34
CA THR A 74 13.29 -12.31 27.84
C THR A 74 13.42 -12.33 26.31
N GLN A 75 12.74 -11.41 25.63
CA GLN A 75 12.80 -11.25 24.18
C GLN A 75 13.19 -9.81 23.82
N ASN A 76 14.12 -9.67 22.88
CA ASN A 76 14.47 -8.37 22.31
C ASN A 76 13.58 -8.04 21.11
N VAL A 77 12.81 -6.97 21.22
CA VAL A 77 11.97 -6.45 20.14
C VAL A 77 12.70 -5.28 19.48
N SER A 78 13.02 -5.41 18.21
CA SER A 78 13.61 -4.32 17.45
C SER A 78 12.63 -3.16 17.31
N ARG A 79 13.10 -1.96 17.54
CA ARG A 79 12.37 -0.71 17.30
C ARG A 79 13.13 0.17 16.32
N GLY A 80 12.48 1.19 15.79
CA GLY A 80 13.11 2.09 14.84
C GLY A 80 12.09 3.07 14.24
N PRO A 81 12.44 3.77 13.17
CA PRO A 81 11.55 4.69 12.46
C PRO A 81 10.54 3.94 11.57
N VAL A 82 9.79 3.00 12.16
CA VAL A 82 8.90 2.05 11.47
C VAL A 82 7.83 2.79 10.67
N ALA A 83 7.18 3.79 11.29
CA ALA A 83 6.11 4.55 10.62
C ALA A 83 6.57 5.25 9.34
N ALA A 84 7.79 5.79 9.34
CA ALA A 84 8.36 6.41 8.14
C ALA A 84 8.62 5.36 7.04
N PHE A 85 9.17 4.20 7.39
CA PHE A 85 9.42 3.11 6.44
C PHE A 85 8.11 2.55 5.87
N VAL A 86 7.09 2.36 6.71
CA VAL A 86 5.77 1.88 6.28
C VAL A 86 5.11 2.89 5.34
N ALA A 87 5.11 4.18 5.67
CA ALA A 87 4.55 5.23 4.80
C ALA A 87 5.22 5.26 3.42
N ILE A 88 6.55 5.17 3.39
CA ILE A 88 7.33 5.14 2.14
C ILE A 88 7.02 3.86 1.35
N LYS A 89 6.96 2.73 2.03
CA LYS A 89 6.66 1.43 1.44
C LYS A 89 5.29 1.44 0.74
N GLN A 90 4.26 1.87 1.45
CA GLN A 90 2.89 1.81 0.95
C GLN A 90 2.66 2.79 -0.21
N LEU A 91 3.12 4.03 -0.10
CA LEU A 91 3.03 5.00 -1.20
C LEU A 91 3.89 4.60 -2.40
N GLY A 92 4.99 3.90 -2.17
CA GLY A 92 5.88 3.41 -3.22
C GLY A 92 5.39 2.14 -3.90
N THR A 93 4.43 1.43 -3.34
CA THR A 93 3.91 0.13 -3.80
C THR A 93 4.99 -0.95 -3.98
N ASN A 94 6.07 -0.89 -3.20
CA ASN A 94 7.26 -1.74 -3.38
C ASN A 94 7.24 -3.04 -2.55
N GLY A 95 6.31 -3.18 -1.60
CA GLY A 95 6.13 -4.39 -0.80
C GLY A 95 7.22 -4.70 0.24
N GLY A 96 8.22 -3.84 0.43
CA GLY A 96 9.20 -3.96 1.51
C GLY A 96 8.61 -3.59 2.87
N GLY A 97 9.41 -3.61 3.92
CA GLY A 97 8.98 -3.17 5.25
C GLY A 97 10.10 -3.18 6.25
N PHE A 98 9.83 -2.73 7.48
CA PHE A 98 10.80 -2.74 8.56
C PHE A 98 10.93 -4.14 9.17
N TYR A 99 9.80 -4.80 9.42
CA TYR A 99 9.76 -6.17 9.97
C TYR A 99 9.48 -7.23 8.90
N GLY A 100 8.95 -6.86 7.75
CA GLY A 100 8.62 -7.78 6.67
C GLY A 100 7.74 -7.15 5.59
N PRO A 101 7.40 -7.92 4.54
CA PRO A 101 6.52 -7.44 3.49
C PRO A 101 5.08 -7.32 3.99
N ASN A 102 4.28 -6.51 3.29
CA ASN A 102 2.83 -6.40 3.41
C ASN A 102 2.27 -6.00 4.78
N SER A 103 3.08 -5.37 5.66
CA SER A 103 2.64 -4.88 6.96
C SER A 103 1.85 -5.89 7.79
N ALA A 104 2.22 -7.17 7.74
CA ALA A 104 1.59 -8.22 8.54
C ALA A 104 1.96 -8.09 10.03
N ASN A 105 3.11 -7.47 10.33
CA ASN A 105 3.57 -7.32 11.72
C ASN A 105 2.68 -6.31 12.47
N PRO A 106 2.23 -6.65 13.72
CA PRO A 106 1.43 -5.75 14.53
C PRO A 106 2.05 -4.37 14.79
N MET A 107 3.36 -4.26 14.78
CA MET A 107 4.06 -3.00 14.96
C MET A 107 4.11 -2.13 13.69
N GLU A 108 3.88 -2.70 12.51
CA GLU A 108 3.72 -1.93 11.28
C GLU A 108 2.26 -1.48 11.10
N ASN A 109 1.31 -2.37 11.39
CA ASN A 109 -0.12 -2.17 11.18
C ASN A 109 -0.91 -2.55 12.44
N PRO A 110 -0.95 -1.69 13.49
CA PRO A 110 -1.50 -2.03 14.79
C PRO A 110 -3.03 -2.16 14.84
N ASN A 111 -3.77 -1.48 13.99
CA ASN A 111 -5.23 -1.45 14.06
C ASN A 111 -5.92 -1.28 12.70
N TYR A 112 -7.27 -1.34 12.68
CA TYR A 112 -8.05 -1.19 11.44
C TYR A 112 -7.87 0.15 10.74
N LEU A 113 -7.65 1.25 11.49
CA LEU A 113 -7.43 2.55 10.87
C LEU A 113 -6.10 2.57 10.12
N THR A 114 -5.03 2.03 10.72
CA THR A 114 -3.75 1.90 10.04
C THR A 114 -3.87 1.02 8.81
N ASN A 115 -4.62 -0.09 8.90
CA ASN A 115 -4.89 -0.97 7.77
C ASN A 115 -5.55 -0.24 6.59
N ILE A 116 -6.58 0.57 6.87
CA ILE A 116 -7.26 1.37 5.84
C ILE A 116 -6.32 2.43 5.24
N VAL A 117 -5.57 3.13 6.08
CA VAL A 117 -4.63 4.18 5.63
C VAL A 117 -3.53 3.59 4.76
N GLU A 118 -3.00 2.43 5.12
CA GLU A 118 -1.99 1.74 4.35
C GLU A 118 -2.53 1.24 3.01
N SER A 119 -3.68 0.55 3.01
CA SER A 119 -4.35 0.10 1.77
C SER A 119 -4.70 1.28 0.85
N ALA A 120 -5.24 2.36 1.41
CA ALA A 120 -5.53 3.58 0.63
C ALA A 120 -4.25 4.21 0.04
N SER A 121 -3.14 4.17 0.78
CA SER A 121 -1.85 4.70 0.32
C SER A 121 -1.30 3.94 -0.89
N ILE A 122 -1.51 2.62 -0.96
CA ILE A 122 -1.08 1.78 -2.09
C ILE A 122 -1.78 2.21 -3.39
N ILE A 123 -3.09 2.45 -3.34
CA ILE A 123 -3.89 2.76 -4.54
C ILE A 123 -3.92 4.25 -4.89
N LEU A 124 -3.51 5.13 -3.97
CA LEU A 124 -3.61 6.58 -4.13
C LEU A 124 -2.88 7.09 -5.37
N ILE A 125 -1.59 6.76 -5.51
CA ILE A 125 -0.76 7.22 -6.64
C ILE A 125 -1.24 6.65 -7.99
N PRO A 126 -1.51 5.34 -8.13
CA PRO A 126 -2.09 4.79 -9.35
C PRO A 126 -3.39 5.47 -9.79
N ILE A 127 -4.32 5.71 -8.88
CA ILE A 127 -5.58 6.42 -9.18
C ILE A 127 -5.29 7.87 -9.59
N ALA A 128 -4.42 8.57 -8.86
CA ALA A 128 -4.07 9.94 -9.19
C ALA A 128 -3.47 10.07 -10.60
N LEU A 129 -2.65 9.10 -11.04
CA LEU A 129 -2.07 9.08 -12.38
C LEU A 129 -3.13 8.95 -13.49
N ILE A 130 -4.20 8.17 -13.28
CA ILE A 130 -5.30 8.06 -14.25
C ILE A 130 -5.98 9.42 -14.45
N PHE A 131 -6.26 10.15 -13.36
CA PHE A 131 -6.86 11.47 -13.46
C PHE A 131 -5.89 12.52 -13.99
N ALA A 132 -4.60 12.41 -13.65
CA ALA A 132 -3.55 13.26 -14.22
C ALA A 132 -3.46 13.12 -15.74
N LEU A 133 -3.55 11.89 -16.27
CA LEU A 133 -3.61 11.64 -17.72
C LEU A 133 -4.76 12.42 -18.38
N GLY A 134 -5.97 12.32 -17.84
CA GLY A 134 -7.11 13.02 -18.41
C GLY A 134 -7.03 14.54 -18.30
N TYR A 135 -6.38 15.03 -17.24
CA TYR A 135 -6.12 16.45 -17.08
C TYR A 135 -5.11 16.94 -18.14
N VAL A 136 -3.99 16.24 -18.32
CA VAL A 136 -2.95 16.57 -19.28
C VAL A 136 -3.48 16.53 -20.72
N LEU A 137 -4.25 15.50 -21.05
CA LEU A 137 -4.86 15.34 -22.39
C LEU A 137 -6.11 16.20 -22.60
N LYS A 138 -6.59 16.92 -21.58
CA LYS A 138 -7.87 17.65 -21.58
C LYS A 138 -9.08 16.76 -21.92
N ARG A 139 -9.03 15.47 -21.57
CA ARG A 139 -10.04 14.45 -21.86
C ARG A 139 -10.54 13.79 -20.58
N LYS A 140 -11.28 14.51 -19.74
CA LYS A 140 -11.81 14.01 -18.46
C LYS A 140 -12.63 12.72 -18.59
N LYS A 141 -13.42 12.59 -19.67
CA LYS A 141 -14.21 11.37 -19.94
C LYS A 141 -13.32 10.14 -20.08
N LEU A 142 -12.14 10.27 -20.72
CA LEU A 142 -11.19 9.17 -20.87
C LEU A 142 -10.72 8.66 -19.52
N SER A 143 -10.37 9.54 -18.57
CA SER A 143 -9.96 9.13 -17.22
C SER A 143 -11.05 8.37 -16.48
N TRP A 144 -12.28 8.86 -16.55
CA TRP A 144 -13.40 8.17 -15.92
C TRP A 144 -13.68 6.80 -16.54
N THR A 145 -13.54 6.68 -17.87
CA THR A 145 -13.69 5.38 -18.56
C THR A 145 -12.58 4.41 -18.10
N ILE A 146 -11.31 4.86 -18.10
CA ILE A 146 -10.19 4.01 -17.68
C ILE A 146 -10.39 3.60 -16.21
N TYR A 147 -10.69 4.56 -15.32
CA TYR A 147 -10.95 4.30 -13.92
C TYR A 147 -12.10 3.31 -13.72
N GLY A 148 -13.20 3.48 -14.44
CA GLY A 148 -14.36 2.58 -14.39
C GLY A 148 -14.02 1.15 -14.81
N VAL A 149 -13.28 0.98 -15.92
CA VAL A 149 -12.83 -0.34 -16.39
C VAL A 149 -11.89 -1.00 -15.37
N MET A 150 -10.93 -0.24 -14.82
CA MET A 150 -10.02 -0.76 -13.81
C MET A 150 -10.74 -1.14 -12.52
N THR A 151 -11.68 -0.29 -12.07
CA THR A 151 -12.50 -0.58 -10.87
C THR A 151 -13.38 -1.81 -11.08
N LEU A 152 -14.01 -1.93 -12.25
CA LEU A 152 -14.81 -3.11 -12.59
C LEU A 152 -13.95 -4.38 -12.56
N GLY A 153 -12.78 -4.37 -13.20
CA GLY A 153 -11.84 -5.49 -13.20
C GLY A 153 -11.39 -5.85 -11.79
N PHE A 154 -11.07 -4.84 -10.97
CA PHE A 154 -10.70 -5.02 -9.58
C PHE A 154 -11.84 -5.69 -8.78
N LEU A 155 -13.07 -5.22 -8.89
CA LEU A 155 -14.22 -5.78 -8.17
C LEU A 155 -14.54 -7.21 -8.63
N LEU A 156 -14.43 -7.49 -9.92
CA LEU A 156 -14.65 -8.85 -10.46
C LEU A 156 -13.65 -9.87 -9.92
N LEU A 157 -12.45 -9.45 -9.55
CA LEU A 157 -11.44 -10.31 -8.93
C LEU A 157 -11.54 -10.32 -7.41
N LEU A 158 -11.77 -9.15 -6.81
CA LEU A 158 -11.83 -8.98 -5.35
C LEU A 158 -13.01 -9.74 -4.74
N ILE A 159 -14.22 -9.58 -5.30
CA ILE A 159 -15.43 -10.14 -4.69
C ILE A 159 -15.34 -11.67 -4.58
N PRO A 160 -15.02 -12.43 -5.65
CA PRO A 160 -14.84 -13.87 -5.54
C PRO A 160 -13.71 -14.27 -4.58
N SER A 161 -12.59 -13.52 -4.59
CA SER A 161 -11.47 -13.78 -3.69
C SER A 161 -11.88 -13.67 -2.22
N VAL A 162 -12.47 -12.53 -1.84
CA VAL A 162 -12.93 -12.32 -0.44
C VAL A 162 -13.99 -13.33 -0.04
N LEU A 163 -14.96 -13.62 -0.92
CA LEU A 163 -16.00 -14.63 -0.63
C LEU A 163 -15.39 -16.02 -0.45
N SER A 164 -14.43 -16.41 -1.28
CA SER A 164 -13.72 -17.68 -1.14
C SER A 164 -12.98 -17.77 0.19
N GLU A 165 -12.28 -16.71 0.59
CA GLU A 165 -11.57 -16.67 1.86
C GLU A 165 -12.51 -16.73 3.08
N MET A 166 -13.68 -16.10 2.97
CA MET A 166 -14.69 -16.14 4.03
C MET A 166 -15.36 -17.52 4.17
N HIS A 167 -15.44 -18.32 3.11
CA HIS A 167 -16.01 -19.67 3.18
C HIS A 167 -15.06 -20.71 3.79
N GLY A 168 -13.79 -20.39 3.94
CA GLY A 168 -12.78 -21.31 4.45
C GLY A 168 -12.11 -22.16 3.38
N SER A 169 -11.16 -22.99 3.82
CA SER A 169 -10.41 -23.88 2.94
C SER A 169 -11.04 -25.28 2.90
N PRO A 170 -11.42 -25.81 1.73
CA PRO A 170 -11.95 -27.17 1.61
C PRO A 170 -10.97 -28.26 2.11
N ALA A 171 -9.67 -27.98 2.11
CA ALA A 171 -8.67 -28.92 2.63
C ALA A 171 -8.74 -29.04 4.16
N ILE A 172 -8.94 -27.90 4.85
CA ILE A 172 -9.07 -27.85 6.30
C ILE A 172 -10.42 -28.45 6.75
N ASP A 173 -11.50 -28.21 5.99
CA ASP A 173 -12.80 -28.83 6.25
C ASP A 173 -12.73 -30.37 6.20
N LYS A 174 -11.99 -30.94 5.24
CA LYS A 174 -11.77 -32.39 5.15
C LYS A 174 -11.02 -32.97 6.35
N MET A 175 -10.28 -32.15 7.09
CA MET A 175 -9.60 -32.57 8.33
C MET A 175 -10.52 -32.50 9.55
N GLY A 176 -11.79 -32.07 9.40
CA GLY A 176 -12.75 -31.93 10.48
C GLY A 176 -12.49 -30.70 11.38
N ILE A 177 -11.72 -29.73 10.92
CA ILE A 177 -11.38 -28.51 11.67
C ILE A 177 -12.41 -27.43 11.37
N ALA A 178 -13.09 -26.91 12.40
CA ALA A 178 -14.05 -25.84 12.25
C ALA A 178 -13.39 -24.52 11.84
N GLN A 179 -13.86 -23.89 10.77
CA GLN A 179 -13.35 -22.63 10.24
C GLN A 179 -14.35 -21.46 10.44
N GLY A 180 -14.81 -21.24 11.67
CA GLY A 180 -15.82 -20.22 11.97
C GLY A 180 -15.45 -18.78 11.62
N MET A 181 -14.16 -18.49 11.37
CA MET A 181 -13.65 -17.20 10.95
C MET A 181 -13.26 -17.15 9.46
N GLY A 182 -13.58 -18.18 8.68
CA GLY A 182 -13.12 -18.35 7.31
C GLY A 182 -11.72 -18.94 7.23
N ASN A 183 -11.09 -18.83 6.07
CA ASN A 183 -9.72 -19.30 5.86
C ASN A 183 -8.72 -18.39 6.54
N MET A 184 -8.23 -18.78 7.70
CA MET A 184 -7.24 -18.02 8.48
C MET A 184 -5.80 -18.48 8.26
N GLU A 185 -5.56 -19.47 7.39
CA GLU A 185 -4.21 -19.93 7.09
C GLU A 185 -3.34 -18.82 6.51
N GLY A 186 -2.21 -18.55 7.16
CA GLY A 186 -1.28 -17.49 6.77
C GLY A 186 -1.79 -16.07 6.92
N LYS A 187 -2.94 -15.85 7.59
CA LYS A 187 -3.58 -14.54 7.74
C LYS A 187 -3.49 -14.00 9.16
N GLU A 188 -3.58 -12.68 9.25
CA GLU A 188 -3.55 -11.95 10.51
C GLU A 188 -4.91 -12.05 11.23
N ILE A 189 -4.92 -12.69 12.40
CA ILE A 189 -6.15 -12.91 13.19
C ILE A 189 -6.85 -11.59 13.53
N ARG A 190 -6.12 -10.51 13.77
CA ARG A 190 -6.68 -9.20 14.13
C ARG A 190 -7.63 -8.63 13.08
N PHE A 191 -7.41 -8.92 11.82
CA PHE A 191 -8.18 -8.37 10.70
C PHE A 191 -9.19 -9.37 10.11
N GLY A 192 -9.01 -10.66 10.36
CA GLY A 192 -9.87 -11.71 9.83
C GLY A 192 -9.66 -12.00 8.35
N ALA A 193 -10.39 -13.01 7.84
CA ALA A 193 -10.23 -13.49 6.47
C ALA A 193 -10.59 -12.44 5.42
N ALA A 194 -11.66 -11.67 5.63
CA ALA A 194 -12.13 -10.68 4.67
C ALA A 194 -11.14 -9.54 4.46
N ALA A 195 -10.65 -8.92 5.55
CA ALA A 195 -9.69 -7.82 5.43
C ALA A 195 -8.32 -8.28 4.93
N SER A 196 -7.91 -9.49 5.27
CA SER A 196 -6.68 -10.09 4.73
C SER A 196 -6.81 -10.48 3.26
N GLY A 197 -8.01 -10.88 2.81
CA GLY A 197 -8.28 -11.16 1.40
C GLY A 197 -8.39 -9.91 0.53
N PHE A 198 -8.57 -8.73 1.15
CA PHE A 198 -8.56 -7.45 0.47
C PHE A 198 -7.14 -6.95 0.17
N TRP A 199 -6.17 -7.28 1.04
CA TRP A 199 -4.76 -6.97 0.83
C TRP A 199 -4.15 -7.76 -0.33
#